data_5099ae275ab4de6f6581cf075062e8dc
#
_entry.id   5099ae275ab4de6f6581cf075062e8dc
#
_cell.length_a   1.000
_cell.length_b   1.000
_cell.length_c   1.000
_cell.angle_alpha   90.00
_cell.angle_beta   90.00
_cell.angle_gamma   90.00
#
_symmetry.space_group_name_H-M   'P 1'
#
loop_
_entity.id
_entity.type
_entity.pdbx_description
1 polymer ?
#
loop_
_entity_poly.entity_id
_entity_poly.type
_entity_poly.pdbx_seq_one_letter_code
_entity_poly.pdbx_strand_id
1 'polypeptide(L)'
;MNSSPSNMSRRLKQFGAAVSIACAVPLAAAAPTEGGLYIAGYEFNFEQAASRGLSQNPKGQRFFVLTLAPNAGALMTTAPSSSIALRERVLRSNGVLLVCQRDIDKGSIDASKLAPGVVAVRGFPPPGSKDIPHGERYFPGENRDVRPKGNEALRRLRATCS
;
A
#
# COMPACT_ATOMS: atom_id res chain seq x y z
N MET A 1 -22.21 -12.27 88.90
CA MET A 1 -22.26 -10.88 89.20
C MET A 1 -21.29 -10.22 88.28
N ASN A 2 -21.73 -9.37 87.50
CA ASN A 2 -21.03 -8.43 86.58
C ASN A 2 -19.99 -9.03 85.62
N SER A 3 -20.41 -9.28 84.42
CA SER A 3 -19.57 -9.52 83.31
C SER A 3 -19.80 -8.39 82.24
N SER A 4 -18.81 -7.57 82.06
CA SER A 4 -18.81 -6.53 81.03
C SER A 4 -18.33 -7.08 79.65
N PRO A 5 -18.96 -6.76 78.52
CA PRO A 5 -18.48 -7.26 77.25
C PRO A 5 -17.49 -6.27 76.63
N SER A 6 -16.37 -6.78 76.15
CA SER A 6 -15.32 -6.06 75.46
C SER A 6 -15.71 -5.79 74.00
N ASN A 7 -15.62 -4.52 73.63
CA ASN A 7 -15.75 -3.99 72.27
C ASN A 7 -14.58 -4.46 71.41
N MET A 8 -14.85 -5.27 70.39
CA MET A 8 -13.88 -5.70 69.40
C MET A 8 -14.06 -4.90 68.13
N SER A 9 -13.28 -3.84 68.05
CA SER A 9 -13.18 -2.97 66.85
C SER A 9 -12.58 -3.74 65.68
N ARG A 10 -13.41 -4.08 64.73
CA ARG A 10 -12.98 -4.62 63.41
C ARG A 10 -12.44 -3.44 62.56
N ARG A 11 -11.13 -3.38 62.42
CA ARG A 11 -10.47 -2.54 61.44
C ARG A 11 -10.69 -3.15 60.06
N LEU A 12 -11.53 -2.51 59.22
CA LEU A 12 -11.65 -2.78 57.80
C LEU A 12 -10.40 -2.28 57.11
N LYS A 13 -9.56 -3.20 56.61
CA LYS A 13 -8.47 -2.86 55.71
C LYS A 13 -9.08 -2.67 54.34
N GLN A 14 -9.16 -1.44 53.88
CA GLN A 14 -9.46 -1.10 52.49
C GLN A 14 -8.25 -1.46 51.63
N PHE A 15 -8.36 -2.54 50.86
CA PHE A 15 -7.44 -2.81 49.75
C PHE A 15 -7.84 -1.92 48.58
N GLY A 16 -7.09 -0.85 48.37
CA GLY A 16 -7.17 -0.03 47.15
C GLY A 16 -6.62 -0.83 45.98
N ALA A 17 -7.48 -1.33 45.12
CA ALA A 17 -7.10 -1.89 43.85
C ALA A 17 -6.79 -0.75 42.88
N ALA A 18 -5.50 -0.50 42.63
CA ALA A 18 -5.06 0.39 41.58
C ALA A 18 -5.35 -0.25 40.20
N VAL A 19 -6.40 0.22 39.56
CA VAL A 19 -6.71 -0.15 38.18
C VAL A 19 -5.77 0.65 37.28
N SER A 20 -4.70 -0.01 36.81
CA SER A 20 -3.83 0.55 35.77
C SER A 20 -4.58 0.47 34.44
N ILE A 21 -5.14 1.57 33.99
CA ILE A 21 -5.68 1.73 32.63
C ILE A 21 -4.49 1.82 31.69
N ALA A 22 -4.12 0.71 31.09
CA ALA A 22 -3.19 0.68 29.96
C ALA A 22 -3.89 1.35 28.76
N CYS A 23 -3.55 2.60 28.47
CA CYS A 23 -3.94 3.26 27.22
C CYS A 23 -3.24 2.53 26.07
N ALA A 24 -3.92 1.55 25.49
CA ALA A 24 -3.54 1.00 24.20
C ALA A 24 -3.76 2.12 23.16
N VAL A 25 -2.67 2.80 22.77
CA VAL A 25 -2.67 3.69 21.62
C VAL A 25 -2.96 2.79 20.41
N PRO A 26 -4.09 2.95 19.71
CA PRO A 26 -4.29 2.21 18.49
C PRO A 26 -3.20 2.65 17.52
N LEU A 27 -2.33 1.72 17.09
CA LEU A 27 -1.53 1.97 15.88
C LEU A 27 -2.53 2.32 14.79
N ALA A 28 -2.56 3.57 14.40
CA ALA A 28 -3.34 4.03 13.27
C ALA A 28 -2.83 3.24 12.05
N ALA A 29 -3.52 2.15 11.73
CA ALA A 29 -3.35 1.48 10.46
C ALA A 29 -3.60 2.56 9.41
N ALA A 30 -2.57 2.91 8.64
CA ALA A 30 -2.71 3.86 7.56
C ALA A 30 -3.92 3.44 6.73
N ALA A 31 -4.92 4.32 6.65
CA ALA A 31 -6.14 4.05 5.92
C ALA A 31 -5.77 3.56 4.51
N PRO A 32 -6.47 2.57 3.94
CA PRO A 32 -6.22 2.13 2.59
C PRO A 32 -6.26 3.36 1.69
N THR A 33 -5.21 3.55 0.89
CA THR A 33 -5.20 4.66 -0.07
C THR A 33 -6.43 4.52 -0.94
N GLU A 34 -7.22 5.57 -1.03
CA GLU A 34 -8.45 5.57 -1.82
C GLU A 34 -8.18 5.00 -3.22
N GLY A 35 -8.96 4.00 -3.63
CA GLY A 35 -8.76 3.30 -4.91
C GLY A 35 -7.69 2.20 -4.93
N GLY A 36 -7.13 1.80 -3.78
CA GLY A 36 -6.25 0.62 -3.68
C GLY A 36 -4.87 0.79 -4.34
N LEU A 37 -4.29 2.00 -4.35
CA LEU A 37 -2.95 2.26 -4.87
C LEU A 37 -1.89 2.15 -3.76
N TYR A 38 -0.89 1.29 -3.96
CA TYR A 38 0.28 1.06 -3.10
C TYR A 38 1.56 1.39 -3.87
N ILE A 39 2.43 2.18 -3.28
CA ILE A 39 3.63 2.67 -3.96
C ILE A 39 4.87 2.07 -3.30
N ALA A 40 5.65 1.31 -4.08
CA ALA A 40 6.98 0.86 -3.74
C ALA A 40 7.99 1.91 -4.23
N GLY A 41 8.67 2.56 -3.30
CA GLY A 41 9.58 3.67 -3.57
C GLY A 41 10.63 3.79 -2.47
N TYR A 42 10.78 4.99 -1.92
CA TYR A 42 11.77 5.24 -0.88
C TYR A 42 11.35 4.76 0.51
N GLU A 43 10.06 4.84 0.84
CA GLU A 43 9.55 4.45 2.16
C GLU A 43 9.23 2.96 2.26
N PHE A 44 8.75 2.38 1.19
CA PHE A 44 8.34 0.97 1.13
C PHE A 44 9.01 0.29 -0.07
N ASN A 45 9.52 -0.90 0.16
CA ASN A 45 9.98 -1.75 -0.93
C ASN A 45 8.80 -2.45 -1.62
N PHE A 46 9.07 -3.17 -2.70
CA PHE A 46 8.07 -3.92 -3.45
C PHE A 46 7.32 -4.93 -2.59
N GLU A 47 8.03 -5.67 -1.73
CA GLU A 47 7.42 -6.70 -0.88
C GLU A 47 6.43 -6.11 0.11
N GLN A 48 6.76 -4.97 0.71
CA GLN A 48 5.88 -4.27 1.65
C GLN A 48 4.64 -3.70 0.94
N ALA A 49 4.81 -3.06 -0.20
CA ALA A 49 3.70 -2.49 -0.97
C ALA A 49 2.75 -3.58 -1.48
N ALA A 50 3.29 -4.66 -2.05
CA ALA A 50 2.53 -5.79 -2.55
C ALA A 50 1.80 -6.54 -1.42
N SER A 51 2.45 -6.77 -0.28
CA SER A 51 1.84 -7.43 0.88
C SER A 51 0.70 -6.62 1.46
N ARG A 52 0.83 -5.28 1.53
CA ARG A 52 -0.26 -4.39 1.92
C ARG A 52 -1.44 -4.46 0.95
N GLY A 53 -1.16 -4.43 -0.36
CA GLY A 53 -2.19 -4.59 -1.38
C GLY A 53 -2.98 -5.89 -1.20
N LEU A 54 -2.29 -7.00 -1.01
CA LEU A 54 -2.88 -8.31 -0.79
C LEU A 54 -3.71 -8.38 0.51
N SER A 55 -3.20 -7.83 1.61
CA SER A 55 -3.88 -7.89 2.92
C SER A 55 -5.08 -6.96 3.03
N GLN A 56 -5.04 -5.80 2.40
CA GLN A 56 -6.10 -4.79 2.47
C GLN A 56 -7.20 -4.97 1.40
N ASN A 57 -7.00 -5.92 0.46
CA ASN A 57 -7.98 -6.24 -0.58
C ASN A 57 -8.35 -7.74 -0.58
N PRO A 58 -8.80 -8.31 0.55
CA PRO A 58 -8.99 -9.76 0.69
C PRO A 58 -10.13 -10.33 -0.16
N LYS A 59 -11.06 -9.50 -0.63
CA LYS A 59 -12.26 -9.92 -1.39
C LYS A 59 -12.06 -9.89 -2.90
N GLY A 60 -10.82 -9.93 -3.38
CA GLY A 60 -10.55 -9.86 -4.82
C GLY A 60 -10.88 -8.49 -5.44
N GLN A 61 -10.99 -7.45 -4.65
CA GLN A 61 -11.07 -6.09 -5.15
C GLN A 61 -9.80 -5.75 -5.90
N ARG A 62 -9.93 -5.03 -7.01
CA ARG A 62 -8.77 -4.58 -7.78
C ARG A 62 -7.92 -3.61 -6.98
N PHE A 63 -6.61 -3.83 -7.00
CA PHE A 63 -5.63 -2.94 -6.40
C PHE A 63 -4.41 -2.77 -7.31
N PHE A 64 -3.60 -1.76 -7.04
CA PHE A 64 -2.51 -1.35 -7.90
C PHE A 64 -1.23 -1.23 -7.09
N VAL A 65 -0.15 -1.82 -7.58
CA VAL A 65 1.18 -1.70 -6.99
C VAL A 65 2.07 -0.96 -7.97
N LEU A 66 2.30 0.33 -7.71
CA LEU A 66 3.25 1.14 -8.46
C LEU A 66 4.65 0.93 -7.90
N THR A 67 5.58 0.53 -8.74
CA THR A 67 6.98 0.30 -8.36
C THR A 67 7.87 1.31 -9.06
N LEU A 68 8.56 2.14 -8.28
CA LEU A 68 9.51 3.13 -8.77
C LEU A 68 10.88 2.50 -9.04
N ALA A 69 11.71 3.19 -9.81
CA ALA A 69 13.00 2.70 -10.28
C ALA A 69 13.90 2.01 -9.20
N PRO A 70 14.03 2.51 -7.96
CA PRO A 70 14.87 1.85 -6.95
C PRO A 70 14.43 0.43 -6.59
N ASN A 71 13.13 0.12 -6.78
CA ASN A 71 12.55 -1.19 -6.47
C ASN A 71 12.20 -2.00 -7.73
N ALA A 72 12.43 -1.47 -8.93
CA ALA A 72 12.01 -2.08 -10.19
C ALA A 72 12.66 -3.44 -10.46
N GLY A 73 13.80 -3.75 -9.83
CA GLY A 73 14.42 -5.08 -9.88
C GLY A 73 13.47 -6.21 -9.52
N ALA A 74 12.51 -5.99 -8.62
CA ALA A 74 11.50 -6.95 -8.25
C ALA A 74 10.51 -7.28 -9.40
N LEU A 75 10.38 -6.39 -10.38
CA LEU A 75 9.49 -6.55 -11.55
C LEU A 75 10.21 -7.06 -12.80
N MET A 76 11.52 -7.33 -12.71
CA MET A 76 12.29 -7.84 -13.85
C MET A 76 12.11 -9.35 -14.03
N THR A 77 12.35 -9.84 -15.24
CA THR A 77 12.38 -11.29 -15.55
C THR A 77 13.45 -12.04 -14.75
N THR A 78 14.53 -11.33 -14.39
CA THR A 78 15.67 -11.84 -13.59
C THR A 78 15.52 -11.64 -12.09
N ALA A 79 14.33 -11.26 -11.61
CA ALA A 79 14.07 -11.04 -10.19
C ALA A 79 14.30 -12.31 -9.34
N PRO A 80 14.61 -12.19 -8.04
CA PRO A 80 14.66 -13.32 -7.12
C PRO A 80 13.32 -14.10 -7.09
N SER A 81 13.38 -15.39 -6.81
CA SER A 81 12.21 -16.29 -6.77
C SER A 81 11.11 -15.80 -5.84
N SER A 82 11.47 -15.18 -4.70
CA SER A 82 10.51 -14.58 -3.76
C SER A 82 9.70 -13.44 -4.40
N SER A 83 10.36 -12.56 -5.15
CA SER A 83 9.70 -11.46 -5.87
C SER A 83 8.83 -11.99 -7.02
N ILE A 84 9.29 -13.03 -7.73
CA ILE A 84 8.49 -13.69 -8.78
C ILE A 84 7.21 -14.27 -8.18
N ALA A 85 7.31 -15.06 -7.11
CA ALA A 85 6.16 -15.66 -6.44
C ALA A 85 5.17 -14.58 -5.91
N LEU A 86 5.70 -13.47 -5.39
CA LEU A 86 4.88 -12.38 -4.89
C LEU A 86 4.15 -11.64 -6.03
N ARG A 87 4.82 -11.36 -7.15
CA ARG A 87 4.17 -10.81 -8.37
C ARG A 87 3.02 -11.67 -8.84
N GLU A 88 3.24 -12.98 -8.95
CA GLU A 88 2.20 -13.92 -9.36
C GLU A 88 1.02 -13.91 -8.39
N ARG A 89 1.28 -13.83 -7.07
CA ARG A 89 0.20 -13.67 -6.08
C ARG A 89 -0.57 -12.38 -6.29
N VAL A 90 0.11 -11.26 -6.52
CA VAL A 90 -0.54 -9.97 -6.82
C VAL A 90 -1.45 -10.11 -8.03
N LEU A 91 -0.94 -10.64 -9.15
CA LEU A 91 -1.72 -10.80 -10.38
C LEU A 91 -2.91 -11.75 -10.20
N ARG A 92 -2.73 -12.89 -9.53
CA ARG A 92 -3.84 -13.84 -9.23
C ARG A 92 -4.89 -13.24 -8.28
N SER A 93 -4.53 -12.28 -7.47
CA SER A 93 -5.42 -11.60 -6.52
C SER A 93 -6.07 -10.34 -7.10
N ASN A 94 -6.17 -10.22 -8.42
CA ASN A 94 -6.70 -9.06 -9.13
C ASN A 94 -5.91 -7.76 -8.93
N GLY A 95 -4.62 -7.89 -8.56
CA GLY A 95 -3.69 -6.77 -8.50
C GLY A 95 -3.12 -6.41 -9.86
N VAL A 96 -2.75 -5.16 -10.06
CA VAL A 96 -2.08 -4.65 -11.26
C VAL A 96 -0.70 -4.14 -10.88
N LEU A 97 0.32 -4.58 -11.62
CA LEU A 97 1.71 -4.15 -11.42
C LEU A 97 2.02 -2.99 -12.35
N LEU A 98 2.47 -1.88 -11.78
CA LEU A 98 2.72 -0.64 -12.51
C LEU A 98 4.17 -0.17 -12.35
N VAL A 99 4.70 0.46 -13.39
CA VAL A 99 5.94 1.24 -13.40
C VAL A 99 5.69 2.59 -14.06
N CYS A 100 6.52 3.59 -13.76
CA CYS A 100 6.42 4.87 -14.45
C CYS A 100 7.08 4.82 -15.82
N GLN A 101 6.39 5.27 -16.86
CA GLN A 101 6.96 5.43 -18.20
C GLN A 101 8.19 6.35 -18.17
N ARG A 102 8.14 7.40 -17.38
CA ARG A 102 9.28 8.31 -17.15
C ARG A 102 10.56 7.58 -16.77
N ASP A 103 10.47 6.54 -15.92
CA ASP A 103 11.65 5.81 -15.46
C ASP A 103 12.21 4.90 -16.56
N ILE A 104 11.35 4.44 -17.49
CA ILE A 104 11.76 3.76 -18.72
C ILE A 104 12.43 4.74 -19.68
N ASP A 105 11.81 5.89 -19.92
CA ASP A 105 12.31 6.90 -20.86
C ASP A 105 13.67 7.47 -20.43
N LYS A 106 13.92 7.53 -19.11
CA LYS A 106 15.21 7.93 -18.53
C LYS A 106 16.25 6.80 -18.49
N GLY A 107 15.89 5.59 -18.91
CA GLY A 107 16.78 4.42 -18.84
C GLY A 107 17.01 3.87 -17.44
N SER A 108 16.26 4.34 -16.43
CA SER A 108 16.33 3.82 -15.05
C SER A 108 15.66 2.44 -14.94
N ILE A 109 14.76 2.13 -15.86
CA ILE A 109 14.11 0.83 -16.00
C ILE A 109 14.28 0.35 -17.44
N ASP A 110 14.83 -0.83 -17.63
CA ASP A 110 14.92 -1.47 -18.95
C ASP A 110 13.60 -2.20 -19.25
N ALA A 111 12.82 -1.62 -20.15
CA ALA A 111 11.52 -2.16 -20.55
C ALA A 111 11.60 -3.59 -21.10
N SER A 112 12.70 -3.95 -21.77
CA SER A 112 12.88 -5.29 -22.37
C SER A 112 13.03 -6.40 -21.32
N LYS A 113 13.38 -6.02 -20.10
CA LYS A 113 13.56 -6.93 -18.95
C LYS A 113 12.35 -6.99 -18.02
N LEU A 114 11.32 -6.17 -18.24
CA LEU A 114 10.12 -6.22 -17.42
C LEU A 114 9.39 -7.57 -17.60
N ALA A 115 8.91 -8.09 -16.49
CA ALA A 115 8.11 -9.31 -16.51
C ALA A 115 6.76 -9.09 -17.22
N PRO A 116 6.17 -10.14 -17.82
CA PRO A 116 4.85 -10.06 -18.39
C PRO A 116 3.80 -9.60 -17.37
N GLY A 117 2.85 -8.77 -17.81
CA GLY A 117 1.78 -8.23 -16.95
C GLY A 117 2.15 -6.95 -16.18
N VAL A 118 3.38 -6.45 -16.32
CA VAL A 118 3.76 -5.13 -15.82
C VAL A 118 3.33 -4.06 -16.83
N VAL A 119 2.65 -3.01 -16.36
CA VAL A 119 2.12 -1.91 -17.19
C VAL A 119 2.87 -0.63 -16.91
N ALA A 120 3.32 0.04 -17.97
CA ALA A 120 3.94 1.37 -17.86
C ALA A 120 2.86 2.46 -17.82
N VAL A 121 3.03 3.43 -16.90
CA VAL A 121 2.07 4.52 -16.68
C VAL A 121 2.73 5.86 -16.92
N ARG A 122 2.06 6.72 -17.67
CA ARG A 122 2.51 8.11 -17.90
C ARG A 122 1.97 9.04 -16.84
N GLY A 123 2.83 9.96 -16.40
CA GLY A 123 2.49 11.05 -15.51
C GLY A 123 1.65 12.15 -16.17
N PHE A 124 1.49 13.26 -15.48
CA PHE A 124 0.94 14.46 -16.07
C PHE A 124 1.92 15.00 -17.12
N PRO A 125 1.42 15.54 -18.21
CA PRO A 125 2.27 16.19 -19.19
C PRO A 125 2.89 17.45 -18.60
N PRO A 126 4.05 17.87 -19.13
CA PRO A 126 4.65 19.14 -18.76
C PRO A 126 3.68 20.31 -18.99
N PRO A 127 3.71 21.35 -18.16
CA PRO A 127 2.92 22.56 -18.36
C PRO A 127 3.16 23.13 -19.77
N GLY A 128 2.07 23.50 -20.47
CA GLY A 128 2.15 24.08 -21.83
C GLY A 128 2.29 23.08 -22.96
N SER A 129 2.34 21.78 -22.71
CA SER A 129 2.32 20.80 -23.80
C SER A 129 0.95 20.80 -24.49
N LYS A 130 0.97 20.98 -25.83
CA LYS A 130 -0.24 21.07 -26.67
C LYS A 130 -0.91 19.70 -26.91
N ASP A 131 -0.23 18.63 -26.59
CA ASP A 131 -0.62 17.28 -26.97
C ASP A 131 -1.15 16.48 -25.81
N ILE A 132 -2.40 16.72 -25.42
CA ILE A 132 -3.07 15.82 -24.49
C ILE A 132 -4.47 15.52 -24.94
N PRO A 133 -4.64 14.53 -25.75
CA PRO A 133 -5.93 13.89 -25.84
C PRO A 133 -6.10 12.93 -24.66
N HIS A 134 -7.21 13.13 -24.03
CA HIS A 134 -7.95 12.32 -23.09
C HIS A 134 -7.51 10.85 -22.91
N GLY A 135 -7.28 10.47 -21.63
CA GLY A 135 -7.39 9.10 -21.10
C GLY A 135 -6.46 8.03 -21.68
N GLU A 136 -6.39 7.90 -22.97
CA GLU A 136 -5.70 6.82 -23.69
C GLU A 136 -4.18 6.90 -23.66
N ARG A 137 -3.61 8.07 -23.43
CA ARG A 137 -2.15 8.28 -23.45
C ARG A 137 -1.46 8.06 -22.13
N TYR A 138 -2.21 7.92 -21.05
CA TYR A 138 -1.61 7.70 -19.74
C TYR A 138 -1.29 6.24 -19.46
N PHE A 139 -1.95 5.39 -20.18
CA PHE A 139 -1.86 3.96 -20.13
C PHE A 139 -1.78 3.47 -21.58
N PRO A 140 -0.63 3.48 -22.24
CA PRO A 140 -0.51 3.07 -23.65
C PRO A 140 -0.89 1.59 -23.81
N GLY A 141 -1.82 1.32 -24.72
CA GLY A 141 -2.29 -0.03 -24.99
C GLY A 141 -3.37 -0.54 -24.06
N GLU A 142 -4.10 0.36 -23.35
CA GLU A 142 -4.91 -0.04 -22.25
C GLU A 142 -6.36 -0.27 -22.47
N ASN A 143 -6.69 -1.37 -21.90
CA ASN A 143 -8.00 -1.68 -21.36
C ASN A 143 -8.29 -0.76 -20.14
N ARG A 144 -9.49 -0.16 -20.11
CA ARG A 144 -10.00 0.65 -18.96
C ARG A 144 -9.92 -0.08 -17.62
N ASP A 145 -9.74 -1.38 -17.65
CA ASP A 145 -9.71 -2.24 -16.47
C ASP A 145 -8.39 -2.22 -15.69
N VAL A 146 -7.31 -1.71 -16.27
CA VAL A 146 -6.01 -1.64 -15.56
C VAL A 146 -5.73 -0.30 -14.88
N ARG A 147 -6.62 0.67 -14.97
CA ARG A 147 -6.48 1.97 -14.29
C ARG A 147 -7.24 2.02 -12.97
N PRO A 148 -6.76 2.76 -11.95
CA PRO A 148 -7.52 3.06 -10.75
C PRO A 148 -8.84 3.76 -11.10
N LYS A 149 -9.94 3.30 -10.51
CA LYS A 149 -11.27 3.91 -10.71
C LYS A 149 -11.48 5.17 -9.88
N GLY A 150 -10.75 5.32 -8.77
CA GLY A 150 -10.83 6.49 -7.91
C GLY A 150 -10.04 7.67 -8.48
N ASN A 151 -10.65 8.86 -8.54
CA ASN A 151 -10.00 10.06 -9.03
C ASN A 151 -8.73 10.42 -8.24
N GLU A 152 -8.74 10.23 -6.93
CA GLU A 152 -7.59 10.53 -6.08
C GLU A 152 -6.43 9.54 -6.32
N ALA A 153 -6.71 8.24 -6.41
CA ALA A 153 -5.69 7.25 -6.72
C ALA A 153 -5.07 7.50 -8.11
N LEU A 154 -5.89 7.83 -9.10
CA LEU A 154 -5.44 8.16 -10.44
C LEU A 154 -4.59 9.45 -10.45
N ARG A 155 -5.03 10.48 -9.74
CA ARG A 155 -4.29 11.75 -9.60
C ARG A 155 -2.94 11.50 -8.94
N ARG A 156 -2.90 10.74 -7.84
CA ARG A 156 -1.67 10.38 -7.12
C ARG A 156 -0.73 9.57 -7.99
N LEU A 157 -1.24 8.56 -8.71
CA LEU A 157 -0.46 7.74 -9.64
C LEU A 157 0.22 8.61 -10.69
N ARG A 158 -0.54 9.50 -11.32
CA ARG A 158 -0.02 10.40 -12.37
C ARG A 158 0.98 11.41 -11.82
N ALA A 159 0.71 12.01 -10.65
CA ALA A 159 1.64 12.92 -9.99
C ALA A 159 2.97 12.22 -9.63
N THR A 160 2.92 10.96 -9.21
CA THR A 160 4.13 10.19 -8.90
C THR A 160 4.95 9.88 -10.15
N CYS A 161 4.31 9.72 -11.32
CA CYS A 161 4.98 9.38 -12.59
C CYS A 161 5.28 10.60 -13.49
N SER A 162 5.06 11.83 -13.01
CA SER A 162 5.39 13.08 -13.72
C SER A 162 6.87 13.42 -13.66
#